data_ddb9e4a3a36f8d17320aeabd9031689c
#
_entry.id   ddb9e4a3a36f8d17320aeabd9031689c
#
_cell.length_a   1.000
_cell.length_b   1.000
_cell.length_c   1.000
_cell.angle_alpha   90.00
_cell.angle_beta   90.00
_cell.angle_gamma   90.00
#
_symmetry.space_group_name_H-M   'P 1'
#
loop_
_entity.id
_entity.type
_entity.pdbx_description
1 polymer ?
#
loop_
_entity_poly.entity_id
_entity_poly.type
_entity_poly.pdbx_seq_one_letter_code
_entity_poly.pdbx_strand_id
1 'polypeptide(L)'
;MRLSTRILTFCLAGHLALAPTGATAEGIEAAVEPAATPARLEPIERPVLTARNVQRMIDQAVRYLRSAQGADGSVSSNDGYTALAALAMLAAGSHPASDAKLAKALDWLAKRKPNNTYVRGIRANVWEYALRKAPHDKRLKKLLRDELEWLIKAIGDRDGWRYSMQSRSWDNSCTQYGVLGIWAAQRAGLEVPDRLWKTLSKHFLACQNDDGGWSYIRGGSTPNMATAGLASLFLVFDMHHGKTCYTADQPRTFTEGESARVLAAIDRGIAYLAKTDGVKQDGYYLYGIERTAVAGGRKYIGEEDWFRRGATDCLRFRLADGSIPMGRWGGPIGNTAFCTMFLVYGGAPVAVSKLRHGEGADWNLNPRDLANLSKYLWSAYESPMNWQVVGIDDDPAEFESPILFISGTEKLDFTEPQLLNLREYIRRGGTILLEPADGAEAFAESAERLVRLMFPKADYPGYELRDIPAEHGIYTVLRQDWKQRPALRGVSDGSRTFLLVSDGYLSGAWQRNETDSDAFKLGMCLVFHGAVHGGPEGCSARRPPDRDPAE
;
A
#
# COMPACT_ATOMS: atom_id res chain seq x y z
N MET A 1 -5.19 25.59 38.50
CA MET A 1 -4.74 24.29 37.96
C MET A 1 -5.84 23.73 37.08
N ARG A 2 -5.98 24.23 35.88
CA ARG A 2 -6.95 23.76 34.87
C ARG A 2 -6.22 23.72 33.55
N LEU A 3 -5.69 22.54 33.18
CA LEU A 3 -5.08 22.28 31.84
C LEU A 3 -5.14 20.78 31.58
N SER A 4 -6.29 20.23 31.18
CA SER A 4 -6.33 18.85 30.67
C SER A 4 -7.53 18.47 29.83
N THR A 5 -8.32 19.42 29.31
CA THR A 5 -9.60 19.10 28.68
C THR A 5 -9.63 19.25 27.14
N ARG A 6 -8.49 19.51 26.46
CA ARG A 6 -8.48 19.76 25.00
C ARG A 6 -7.81 18.68 24.12
N ILE A 7 -7.37 17.58 24.68
CA ILE A 7 -6.70 16.50 23.91
C ILE A 7 -7.65 15.35 23.53
N LEU A 8 -8.89 15.36 24.05
CA LEU A 8 -9.80 14.22 23.96
C LEU A 8 -10.64 14.12 22.69
N THR A 9 -10.51 15.03 21.73
CA THR A 9 -11.40 15.06 20.55
C THR A 9 -10.96 14.14 19.41
N PHE A 10 -9.82 13.49 19.53
CA PHE A 10 -9.25 12.73 18.40
C PHE A 10 -9.66 11.25 18.34
N CYS A 11 -10.19 10.67 19.39
CA CYS A 11 -10.37 9.22 19.47
C CYS A 11 -11.50 8.71 20.37
N LEU A 12 -12.57 9.42 20.64
CA LEU A 12 -13.65 8.92 21.48
C LEU A 12 -14.97 8.80 20.74
N ALA A 13 -15.29 7.63 20.26
CA ALA A 13 -16.63 7.09 20.23
C ALA A 13 -16.59 5.57 20.30
N GLY A 14 -16.42 5.09 21.49
CA GLY A 14 -16.95 3.81 21.91
C GLY A 14 -18.24 4.10 22.66
N HIS A 15 -19.30 3.39 22.34
CA HIS A 15 -20.60 3.50 22.98
C HIS A 15 -20.50 3.31 24.48
N LEU A 16 -20.91 4.33 25.26
CA LEU A 16 -21.39 4.15 26.64
C LEU A 16 -22.86 4.54 26.66
N ALA A 17 -23.70 3.51 26.73
CA ALA A 17 -25.08 3.70 27.17
C ALA A 17 -25.07 3.90 28.69
N LEU A 18 -25.50 5.06 29.17
CA LEU A 18 -25.89 5.29 30.55
C LEU A 18 -27.21 6.02 30.57
N ALA A 19 -28.11 5.52 31.38
CA ALA A 19 -29.47 5.98 31.60
C ALA A 19 -29.52 7.38 32.22
N PRO A 20 -30.67 8.07 32.13
CA PRO A 20 -30.80 9.48 32.48
C PRO A 20 -31.05 9.70 33.98
N THR A 21 -30.30 10.60 34.59
CA THR A 21 -30.77 11.27 35.79
C THR A 21 -30.79 12.78 35.51
N GLY A 22 -31.99 13.36 35.68
CA GLY A 22 -32.25 14.76 35.42
C GLY A 22 -31.58 15.69 36.44
N ALA A 23 -31.15 16.83 35.93
CA ALA A 23 -31.08 18.09 36.66
C ALA A 23 -31.10 19.23 35.64
N THR A 24 -32.07 20.08 35.77
CA THR A 24 -32.31 21.34 35.08
C THR A 24 -31.27 22.38 35.46
N ALA A 25 -30.68 23.04 34.46
CA ALA A 25 -30.03 24.35 34.65
C ALA A 25 -30.35 25.23 33.44
N GLU A 26 -31.13 26.27 33.73
CA GLU A 26 -31.44 27.38 32.85
C GLU A 26 -30.23 28.30 32.62
N GLY A 27 -30.16 28.84 31.39
CA GLY A 27 -29.64 30.16 31.11
C GLY A 27 -28.16 30.29 30.78
N ILE A 28 -27.86 30.43 29.51
CA ILE A 28 -27.26 31.61 28.82
C ILE A 28 -27.10 31.21 27.34
N GLU A 29 -28.06 31.62 26.53
CA GLU A 29 -27.95 31.68 25.07
C GLU A 29 -27.12 32.92 24.72
N ALA A 30 -25.86 32.68 24.35
CA ALA A 30 -25.12 33.61 23.51
C ALA A 30 -25.27 33.11 22.06
N ALA A 31 -26.04 33.86 21.26
CA ALA A 31 -26.24 33.61 19.84
C ALA A 31 -24.90 33.65 19.13
N VAL A 32 -24.36 32.47 18.82
CA VAL A 32 -23.30 32.31 17.83
C VAL A 32 -24.01 32.12 16.49
N GLU A 33 -23.96 33.15 15.64
CA GLU A 33 -24.39 33.02 14.24
C GLU A 33 -23.71 31.77 13.63
N PRO A 34 -24.50 30.89 12.99
CA PRO A 34 -23.91 29.73 12.31
C PRO A 34 -23.03 30.24 11.17
N ALA A 35 -21.75 29.96 11.22
CA ALA A 35 -20.84 30.17 10.11
C ALA A 35 -21.47 29.56 8.84
N ALA A 36 -21.59 30.37 7.79
CA ALA A 36 -22.24 30.00 6.53
C ALA A 36 -21.70 28.64 6.06
N THR A 37 -22.58 27.67 5.90
CA THR A 37 -22.27 26.36 5.35
C THR A 37 -21.65 26.58 3.96
N PRO A 38 -20.42 26.15 3.70
CA PRO A 38 -19.80 26.36 2.40
C PRO A 38 -20.67 25.69 1.32
N ALA A 39 -20.95 26.43 0.25
CA ALA A 39 -21.82 26.01 -0.82
C ALA A 39 -21.37 24.65 -1.37
N ARG A 40 -22.26 23.67 -1.32
CA ARG A 40 -22.08 22.37 -1.95
C ARG A 40 -22.03 22.61 -3.45
N LEU A 41 -20.97 22.15 -4.12
CA LEU A 41 -20.94 22.21 -5.58
C LEU A 41 -22.11 21.38 -6.11
N GLU A 42 -22.86 21.94 -7.07
CA GLU A 42 -23.95 21.26 -7.77
C GLU A 42 -23.48 19.87 -8.23
N PRO A 43 -24.33 18.84 -8.19
CA PRO A 43 -23.96 17.51 -8.65
C PRO A 43 -23.66 17.56 -10.15
N ILE A 44 -22.39 17.56 -10.51
CA ILE A 44 -21.96 17.33 -11.89
C ILE A 44 -22.49 15.93 -12.28
N GLU A 45 -23.18 15.83 -13.41
CA GLU A 45 -23.60 14.56 -14.00
C GLU A 45 -22.50 13.51 -13.83
N ARG A 46 -22.78 12.42 -13.11
CA ARG A 46 -21.91 11.33 -12.67
C ARG A 46 -20.43 11.58 -12.97
N PRO A 47 -19.67 12.14 -12.03
CA PRO A 47 -18.31 12.56 -12.30
C PRO A 47 -17.48 11.35 -12.76
N VAL A 48 -17.04 11.38 -14.01
CA VAL A 48 -16.16 10.33 -14.55
C VAL A 48 -14.83 10.43 -13.82
N LEU A 49 -14.45 9.37 -13.11
CA LEU A 49 -13.17 9.29 -12.42
C LEU A 49 -12.07 9.13 -13.49
N THR A 50 -11.20 10.11 -13.60
CA THR A 50 -10.03 10.09 -14.47
C THR A 50 -8.76 10.36 -13.65
N ALA A 51 -7.60 9.90 -14.12
CA ALA A 51 -6.32 10.19 -13.48
C ALA A 51 -6.11 11.70 -13.27
N ARG A 52 -6.54 12.54 -14.24
CA ARG A 52 -6.50 14.01 -14.14
C ARG A 52 -7.38 14.53 -12.99
N ASN A 53 -8.57 13.97 -12.81
CA ASN A 53 -9.46 14.38 -11.73
C ASN A 53 -8.91 13.96 -10.37
N VAL A 54 -8.32 12.76 -10.26
CA VAL A 54 -7.64 12.29 -9.04
C VAL A 54 -6.49 13.22 -8.70
N GLN A 55 -5.62 13.55 -9.66
CA GLN A 55 -4.52 14.50 -9.42
C GLN A 55 -5.01 15.87 -8.98
N ARG A 56 -6.04 16.39 -9.63
CA ARG A 56 -6.65 17.69 -9.25
C ARG A 56 -7.19 17.67 -7.82
N MET A 57 -7.81 16.56 -7.39
CA MET A 57 -8.27 16.40 -6.00
C MET A 57 -7.09 16.43 -5.01
N ILE A 58 -6.01 15.69 -5.31
CA ILE A 58 -4.79 15.68 -4.49
C ILE A 58 -4.23 17.10 -4.36
N ASP A 59 -4.07 17.82 -5.48
CA ASP A 59 -3.52 19.17 -5.50
C ASP A 59 -4.38 20.15 -4.69
N GLN A 60 -5.70 20.03 -4.78
CA GLN A 60 -6.64 20.88 -4.04
C GLN A 60 -6.61 20.56 -2.54
N ALA A 61 -6.59 19.27 -2.18
CA ALA A 61 -6.48 18.84 -0.79
C ALA A 61 -5.18 19.32 -0.14
N VAL A 62 -4.05 19.23 -0.85
CA VAL A 62 -2.77 19.74 -0.37
C VAL A 62 -2.81 21.27 -0.19
N ARG A 63 -3.45 22.02 -1.11
CA ARG A 63 -3.64 23.48 -0.96
C ARG A 63 -4.47 23.81 0.29
N TYR A 64 -5.56 23.06 0.52
CA TYR A 64 -6.37 23.21 1.72
C TYR A 64 -5.55 22.95 3.00
N LEU A 65 -4.81 21.86 3.08
CA LEU A 65 -3.97 21.54 4.24
C LEU A 65 -2.91 22.63 4.50
N ARG A 66 -2.32 23.20 3.45
CA ARG A 66 -1.41 24.34 3.56
C ARG A 66 -2.11 25.61 4.05
N SER A 67 -3.34 25.87 3.61
CA SER A 67 -4.10 27.06 4.04
C SER A 67 -4.53 26.98 5.51
N ALA A 68 -4.78 25.76 6.02
CA ALA A 68 -5.14 25.52 7.41
C ALA A 68 -3.96 25.70 8.40
N GLN A 69 -2.72 25.88 7.90
CA GLN A 69 -1.54 26.04 8.71
C GLN A 69 -1.37 27.46 9.24
N GLY A 70 -1.19 27.61 10.54
CA GLY A 70 -0.89 28.88 11.21
C GLY A 70 0.52 29.42 10.92
N ALA A 71 0.78 30.64 11.35
CA ALA A 71 2.06 31.31 11.17
C ALA A 71 3.23 30.59 11.86
N ASP A 72 2.95 29.90 12.98
CA ASP A 72 3.91 29.11 13.75
C ASP A 72 4.24 27.75 13.12
N GLY A 73 3.56 27.39 12.04
CA GLY A 73 3.73 26.10 11.36
C GLY A 73 2.80 24.98 11.83
N SER A 74 2.01 25.20 12.87
CA SER A 74 1.02 24.21 13.34
C SER A 74 -0.27 24.24 12.52
N VAL A 75 -1.02 23.16 12.59
CA VAL A 75 -2.41 23.08 12.12
C VAL A 75 -3.30 23.00 13.36
N SER A 76 -4.13 24.03 13.57
CA SER A 76 -5.02 24.16 14.74
C SER A 76 -4.29 23.99 16.10
N SER A 77 -3.00 24.34 16.20
CA SER A 77 -2.15 24.12 17.37
C SER A 77 -2.20 22.69 17.92
N ASN A 78 -2.42 21.71 17.04
CA ASN A 78 -2.64 20.30 17.36
C ASN A 78 -1.55 19.40 16.76
N ASP A 79 -0.89 18.59 17.61
CA ASP A 79 0.20 17.69 17.19
C ASP A 79 -0.26 16.68 16.14
N GLY A 80 -1.47 16.09 16.29
CA GLY A 80 -2.02 15.08 15.40
C GLY A 80 -2.40 15.66 14.04
N TYR A 81 -3.10 16.79 14.00
CA TYR A 81 -3.47 17.45 12.75
C TYR A 81 -2.25 17.96 11.99
N THR A 82 -1.27 18.53 12.69
CA THR A 82 -0.02 18.98 12.07
C THR A 82 0.74 17.79 11.47
N ALA A 83 0.83 16.68 12.19
CA ALA A 83 1.50 15.48 11.70
C ALA A 83 0.78 14.84 10.51
N LEU A 84 -0.56 14.74 10.55
CA LEU A 84 -1.36 14.21 9.42
C LEU A 84 -1.23 15.10 8.18
N ALA A 85 -1.33 16.42 8.33
CA ALA A 85 -1.17 17.36 7.21
C ALA A 85 0.24 17.28 6.61
N ALA A 86 1.29 17.22 7.44
CA ALA A 86 2.66 17.06 6.97
C ALA A 86 2.86 15.72 6.24
N LEU A 87 2.31 14.61 6.77
CA LEU A 87 2.39 13.31 6.14
C LEU A 87 1.68 13.29 4.78
N ALA A 88 0.48 13.87 4.69
CA ALA A 88 -0.27 13.96 3.43
C ALA A 88 0.47 14.83 2.38
N MET A 89 1.07 15.95 2.80
CA MET A 89 1.90 16.78 1.90
C MET A 89 3.13 16.00 1.40
N LEU A 90 3.83 15.29 2.27
CA LEU A 90 4.97 14.44 1.90
C LEU A 90 4.56 13.32 0.95
N ALA A 91 3.46 12.65 1.23
CA ALA A 91 2.89 11.60 0.38
C ALA A 91 2.54 12.11 -1.02
N ALA A 92 2.00 13.34 -1.10
CA ALA A 92 1.67 14.00 -2.36
C ALA A 92 2.90 14.60 -3.09
N GLY A 93 4.13 14.32 -2.62
CA GLY A 93 5.36 14.72 -3.29
C GLY A 93 5.96 16.04 -2.84
N SER A 94 5.41 16.72 -1.81
CA SER A 94 6.04 17.93 -1.26
C SER A 94 7.44 17.62 -0.73
N HIS A 95 8.38 18.52 -0.98
CA HIS A 95 9.77 18.36 -0.57
C HIS A 95 10.13 19.39 0.52
N PRO A 96 10.72 18.97 1.68
CA PRO A 96 11.00 19.88 2.79
C PRO A 96 11.90 21.08 2.43
N ALA A 97 12.81 20.91 1.46
CA ALA A 97 13.72 21.99 1.05
C ALA A 97 13.06 23.07 0.16
N SER A 98 11.97 22.75 -0.55
CA SER A 98 11.29 23.67 -1.46
C SER A 98 9.90 24.10 -0.98
N ASP A 99 9.29 23.38 -0.04
CA ASP A 99 7.98 23.70 0.54
C ASP A 99 8.13 24.34 1.91
N ALA A 100 8.10 25.66 1.99
CA ALA A 100 8.25 26.42 3.22
C ALA A 100 7.17 26.11 4.28
N LYS A 101 5.95 25.75 3.85
CA LYS A 101 4.86 25.36 4.75
C LYS A 101 5.17 24.00 5.40
N LEU A 102 5.61 23.03 4.59
CA LEU A 102 6.04 21.72 5.11
C LEU A 102 7.22 21.87 6.05
N ALA A 103 8.26 22.65 5.68
CA ALA A 103 9.42 22.89 6.54
C ALA A 103 9.02 23.45 7.92
N LYS A 104 8.13 24.45 7.96
CA LYS A 104 7.59 25.00 9.21
C LYS A 104 6.83 23.97 10.04
N ALA A 105 6.03 23.09 9.41
CA ALA A 105 5.32 22.02 10.11
C ALA A 105 6.31 21.03 10.75
N LEU A 106 7.35 20.61 10.01
CA LEU A 106 8.39 19.72 10.53
C LEU A 106 9.15 20.35 11.72
N ASP A 107 9.50 21.64 11.62
CA ASP A 107 10.17 22.36 12.71
C ASP A 107 9.29 22.52 13.94
N TRP A 108 7.99 22.75 13.75
CA TRP A 108 7.04 22.82 14.86
C TRP A 108 6.90 21.45 15.55
N LEU A 109 6.70 20.37 14.77
CA LEU A 109 6.62 19.01 15.28
C LEU A 109 7.89 18.58 16.03
N ALA A 110 9.07 18.95 15.53
CA ALA A 110 10.35 18.58 16.13
C ALA A 110 10.52 19.09 17.57
N LYS A 111 9.86 20.20 17.92
CA LYS A 111 9.90 20.81 19.26
C LYS A 111 8.91 20.17 20.24
N ARG A 112 8.04 19.28 19.78
CA ARG A 112 6.96 18.70 20.58
C ARG A 112 7.34 17.33 21.13
N LYS A 113 6.80 17.00 22.30
CA LYS A 113 6.97 15.69 22.96
C LYS A 113 5.60 15.11 23.35
N PRO A 114 4.75 14.71 22.37
CA PRO A 114 3.43 14.20 22.67
C PRO A 114 3.50 12.88 23.45
N ASN A 115 2.59 12.71 24.42
CA ASN A 115 2.38 11.46 25.15
C ASN A 115 1.14 10.74 24.56
N ASN A 116 1.19 10.43 23.26
CA ASN A 116 0.06 9.83 22.56
C ASN A 116 0.55 8.93 21.43
N THR A 117 0.14 7.67 21.43
CA THR A 117 0.57 6.64 20.47
C THR A 117 0.22 6.99 19.03
N TYR A 118 -0.99 7.52 18.77
CA TYR A 118 -1.37 7.96 17.42
C TYR A 118 -0.40 8.99 16.88
N VAL A 119 -0.17 10.03 17.67
CA VAL A 119 0.70 11.14 17.26
C VAL A 119 2.13 10.65 17.03
N ARG A 120 2.64 9.80 17.92
CA ARG A 120 3.98 9.21 17.80
C ARG A 120 4.10 8.33 16.55
N GLY A 121 3.11 7.47 16.29
CA GLY A 121 3.09 6.61 15.10
C GLY A 121 3.02 7.41 13.80
N ILE A 122 2.16 8.44 13.73
CA ILE A 122 2.06 9.32 12.56
C ILE A 122 3.37 10.09 12.36
N ARG A 123 3.94 10.68 13.41
CA ARG A 123 5.20 11.42 13.34
C ARG A 123 6.37 10.55 12.91
N ALA A 124 6.44 9.30 13.36
CA ALA A 124 7.46 8.36 12.89
C ALA A 124 7.40 8.22 11.36
N ASN A 125 6.19 8.12 10.77
CA ASN A 125 6.03 8.12 9.32
C ASN A 125 6.39 9.47 8.69
N VAL A 126 6.05 10.60 9.32
CA VAL A 126 6.49 11.94 8.84
C VAL A 126 8.01 12.01 8.73
N TRP A 127 8.73 11.57 9.76
CA TRP A 127 10.21 11.61 9.77
C TRP A 127 10.80 10.65 8.74
N GLU A 128 10.23 9.47 8.59
CA GLU A 128 10.68 8.49 7.60
C GLU A 128 10.47 8.99 6.17
N TYR A 129 9.31 9.58 5.86
CA TYR A 129 9.05 10.18 4.54
C TYR A 129 9.95 11.39 4.25
N ALA A 130 10.21 12.21 5.26
CA ALA A 130 11.17 13.32 5.13
C ALA A 130 12.60 12.80 4.90
N LEU A 131 12.99 11.70 5.57
CA LEU A 131 14.29 11.05 5.35
C LEU A 131 14.47 10.51 3.94
N ARG A 132 13.41 10.01 3.28
CA ARG A 132 13.51 9.60 1.85
C ARG A 132 13.95 10.75 0.95
N LYS A 133 13.56 11.99 1.29
CA LYS A 133 13.94 13.21 0.57
C LYS A 133 15.28 13.79 1.02
N ALA A 134 15.74 13.43 2.21
CA ALA A 134 17.00 13.88 2.81
C ALA A 134 17.69 12.71 3.56
N PRO A 135 18.20 11.68 2.85
CA PRO A 135 18.64 10.41 3.47
C PRO A 135 19.78 10.56 4.49
N HIS A 136 20.56 11.62 4.38
CA HIS A 136 21.71 11.90 5.25
C HIS A 136 21.40 12.86 6.40
N ASP A 137 20.16 13.31 6.56
CA ASP A 137 19.76 14.22 7.65
C ASP A 137 19.78 13.50 8.99
N LYS A 138 20.85 13.75 9.77
CA LYS A 138 21.04 13.18 11.10
C LYS A 138 19.98 13.64 12.10
N ARG A 139 19.41 14.86 11.93
CA ARG A 139 18.36 15.41 12.80
C ARG A 139 17.07 14.61 12.62
N LEU A 140 16.64 14.40 11.38
CA LEU A 140 15.44 13.59 11.08
C LEU A 140 15.59 12.15 11.58
N LYS A 141 16.77 11.55 11.38
CA LYS A 141 17.05 10.19 11.88
C LYS A 141 17.00 10.13 13.40
N LYS A 142 17.49 11.17 14.10
CA LYS A 142 17.37 11.27 15.56
C LYS A 142 15.91 11.39 16.00
N LEU A 143 15.12 12.26 15.37
CA LEU A 143 13.70 12.43 15.69
C LEU A 143 12.93 11.12 15.53
N LEU A 144 13.19 10.37 14.46
CA LEU A 144 12.59 9.06 14.24
C LEU A 144 12.99 8.04 15.33
N ARG A 145 14.25 8.06 15.74
CA ARG A 145 14.72 7.21 16.86
C ARG A 145 14.01 7.56 18.17
N ASP A 146 13.84 8.84 18.46
CA ASP A 146 13.12 9.30 19.67
C ASP A 146 11.65 8.81 19.67
N GLU A 147 10.98 8.72 18.49
CA GLU A 147 9.65 8.12 18.38
C GLU A 147 9.68 6.60 18.62
N LEU A 148 10.64 5.89 18.02
CA LEU A 148 10.81 4.44 18.21
C LEU A 148 11.05 4.09 19.68
N GLU A 149 11.98 4.78 20.34
CA GLU A 149 12.28 4.56 21.76
C GLU A 149 11.06 4.79 22.65
N TRP A 150 10.28 5.85 22.35
CA TRP A 150 9.03 6.11 23.06
C TRP A 150 8.02 4.99 22.84
N LEU A 151 7.82 4.52 21.59
CA LEU A 151 6.89 3.43 21.27
C LEU A 151 7.29 2.12 21.96
N ILE A 152 8.58 1.75 21.93
CA ILE A 152 9.08 0.56 22.63
C ILE A 152 8.83 0.67 24.14
N LYS A 153 9.08 1.83 24.74
CA LYS A 153 8.83 2.05 26.17
C LYS A 153 7.34 2.05 26.50
N ALA A 154 6.51 2.59 25.59
CA ALA A 154 5.07 2.70 25.81
C ALA A 154 4.34 1.35 25.72
N ILE A 155 4.78 0.42 24.89
CA ILE A 155 4.21 -0.93 24.86
C ILE A 155 4.63 -1.74 26.10
N GLY A 156 5.90 -1.63 26.55
CA GLY A 156 6.44 -2.37 27.69
C GLY A 156 6.28 -3.89 27.49
N ASP A 157 5.70 -4.56 28.49
CA ASP A 157 5.41 -6.00 28.48
C ASP A 157 4.00 -6.34 27.98
N ARG A 158 3.28 -5.35 27.40
CA ARG A 158 1.92 -5.55 26.87
C ARG A 158 1.93 -6.09 25.46
N ASP A 159 0.78 -6.58 25.03
CA ASP A 159 0.59 -7.13 23.68
C ASP A 159 0.32 -6.04 22.62
N GLY A 160 0.01 -4.80 23.04
CA GLY A 160 -0.33 -3.69 22.17
C GLY A 160 -0.31 -2.35 22.87
N TRP A 161 -0.59 -1.29 22.13
CA TRP A 161 -0.59 0.08 22.63
C TRP A 161 -1.98 0.58 23.01
N ARG A 162 -1.99 1.58 23.85
CA ARG A 162 -3.11 2.48 24.09
C ARG A 162 -2.66 3.93 23.94
N TYR A 163 -3.51 4.89 24.27
CA TYR A 163 -3.28 6.32 24.01
C TYR A 163 -1.97 6.87 24.59
N SER A 164 -1.63 6.55 25.84
CA SER A 164 -0.48 7.12 26.53
C SER A 164 0.44 6.05 27.11
N MET A 165 1.66 6.47 27.44
CA MET A 165 2.66 5.60 28.09
C MET A 165 2.17 5.04 29.44
N GLN A 166 1.34 5.77 30.16
CA GLN A 166 0.80 5.37 31.47
C GLN A 166 -0.44 4.46 31.37
N SER A 167 -0.95 4.24 30.16
CA SER A 167 -2.09 3.35 29.97
C SER A 167 -1.74 1.90 30.35
N ARG A 168 -2.67 1.19 31.01
CA ARG A 168 -2.47 -0.19 31.48
C ARG A 168 -3.11 -1.26 30.58
N SER A 169 -3.78 -0.86 29.53
CA SER A 169 -4.44 -1.74 28.56
C SER A 169 -3.99 -1.42 27.14
N TRP A 170 -4.61 -2.06 26.17
CA TRP A 170 -4.41 -1.81 24.75
C TRP A 170 -5.76 -1.61 24.05
N ASP A 171 -5.73 -1.11 22.83
CA ASP A 171 -6.81 -1.20 21.84
C ASP A 171 -6.21 -1.33 20.43
N ASN A 172 -6.97 -1.95 19.52
CA ASN A 172 -6.50 -2.22 18.16
C ASN A 172 -6.29 -0.94 17.34
N SER A 173 -7.02 0.12 17.66
CA SER A 173 -6.89 1.39 16.98
C SER A 173 -5.56 2.09 17.32
N CYS A 174 -5.14 2.12 18.58
CA CYS A 174 -3.81 2.60 18.97
C CYS A 174 -2.70 1.65 18.51
N THR A 175 -2.94 0.34 18.60
CA THR A 175 -1.94 -0.68 18.27
C THR A 175 -1.51 -0.58 16.80
N GLN A 176 -2.42 -0.39 15.85
CA GLN A 176 -2.04 -0.19 14.44
C GLN A 176 -1.10 1.01 14.22
N TYR A 177 -1.30 2.13 14.95
CA TYR A 177 -0.41 3.28 14.84
C TYR A 177 0.95 3.05 15.50
N GLY A 178 0.99 2.27 16.58
CA GLY A 178 2.23 1.77 17.13
C GLY A 178 3.01 0.91 16.12
N VAL A 179 2.32 -0.05 15.48
CA VAL A 179 2.88 -0.89 14.39
C VAL A 179 3.41 -0.03 13.25
N LEU A 180 2.63 0.93 12.77
CA LEU A 180 3.07 1.86 11.72
C LEU A 180 4.32 2.66 12.11
N GLY A 181 4.40 3.07 13.38
CA GLY A 181 5.53 3.84 13.87
C GLY A 181 6.83 3.03 13.93
N ILE A 182 6.80 1.81 14.49
CA ILE A 182 7.97 0.94 14.52
C ILE A 182 8.38 0.45 13.12
N TRP A 183 7.42 0.22 12.24
CA TRP A 183 7.67 -0.12 10.84
C TRP A 183 8.38 1.03 10.09
N ALA A 184 7.94 2.28 10.28
CA ALA A 184 8.60 3.45 9.71
C ALA A 184 10.06 3.55 10.16
N ALA A 185 10.33 3.29 11.43
CA ALA A 185 11.69 3.27 11.99
C ALA A 185 12.56 2.17 11.36
N GLN A 186 12.01 0.95 11.21
CA GLN A 186 12.73 -0.17 10.60
C GLN A 186 13.06 0.08 9.13
N ARG A 187 12.13 0.69 8.36
CA ARG A 187 12.38 1.10 6.97
C ARG A 187 13.51 2.13 6.82
N ALA A 188 13.67 3.01 7.81
CA ALA A 188 14.77 3.97 7.86
C ALA A 188 16.09 3.36 8.38
N GLY A 189 16.15 2.02 8.53
CA GLY A 189 17.35 1.31 8.99
C GLY A 189 17.64 1.46 10.49
N LEU A 190 16.60 1.70 11.31
CA LEU A 190 16.70 1.59 12.76
C LEU A 190 16.31 0.16 13.19
N GLU A 191 17.02 -0.35 14.19
CA GLU A 191 16.75 -1.69 14.71
C GLU A 191 15.47 -1.70 15.55
N VAL A 192 14.53 -2.58 15.17
CA VAL A 192 13.31 -2.90 15.94
C VAL A 192 13.47 -4.32 16.49
N PRO A 193 13.35 -4.54 17.82
CA PRO A 193 13.51 -5.88 18.39
C PRO A 193 12.52 -6.88 17.83
N ASP A 194 12.99 -8.02 17.34
CA ASP A 194 12.16 -9.07 16.72
C ASP A 194 11.05 -9.58 17.66
N ARG A 195 11.28 -9.55 18.97
CA ARG A 195 10.27 -9.88 19.98
C ARG A 195 9.00 -9.03 19.85
N LEU A 196 9.08 -7.80 19.36
CA LEU A 196 7.91 -6.95 19.18
C LEU A 196 7.05 -7.47 18.02
N TRP A 197 7.66 -7.85 16.91
CA TRP A 197 6.94 -8.42 15.76
C TRP A 197 6.24 -9.74 16.14
N LYS A 198 6.92 -10.61 16.91
CA LYS A 198 6.33 -11.82 17.47
C LYS A 198 5.15 -11.54 18.40
N THR A 199 5.29 -10.55 19.28
CA THR A 199 4.21 -10.15 20.20
C THR A 199 3.00 -9.64 19.41
N LEU A 200 3.22 -8.81 18.40
CA LEU A 200 2.16 -8.24 17.57
C LEU A 200 1.49 -9.29 16.67
N SER A 201 2.25 -10.28 16.16
CA SER A 201 1.69 -11.44 15.48
C SER A 201 0.68 -12.17 16.37
N LYS A 202 1.10 -12.53 17.56
CA LYS A 202 0.22 -13.20 18.55
C LYS A 202 -0.98 -12.35 18.91
N HIS A 203 -0.78 -11.03 19.11
CA HIS A 203 -1.86 -10.09 19.44
C HIS A 203 -2.97 -10.12 18.38
N PHE A 204 -2.63 -9.85 17.12
CA PHE A 204 -3.64 -9.74 16.07
C PHE A 204 -4.29 -11.09 15.73
N LEU A 205 -3.58 -12.21 15.88
CA LEU A 205 -4.15 -13.54 15.78
C LEU A 205 -5.14 -13.83 16.92
N ALA A 206 -4.80 -13.45 18.15
CA ALA A 206 -5.66 -13.69 19.33
C ALA A 206 -6.87 -12.75 19.41
N CYS A 207 -6.79 -11.55 18.77
CA CYS A 207 -7.88 -10.56 18.77
C CYS A 207 -8.81 -10.67 17.57
N GLN A 208 -8.54 -11.55 16.61
CA GLN A 208 -9.43 -11.78 15.48
C GLN A 208 -10.69 -12.50 15.96
N ASN A 209 -11.86 -11.95 15.66
CA ASN A 209 -13.14 -12.56 15.96
C ASN A 209 -13.45 -13.73 15.00
N ASP A 210 -14.43 -14.57 15.37
CA ASP A 210 -14.85 -15.74 14.59
C ASP A 210 -15.40 -15.35 13.19
N ASP A 211 -15.94 -14.13 13.05
CA ASP A 211 -16.39 -13.59 11.76
C ASP A 211 -15.24 -13.16 10.83
N GLY A 212 -13.99 -13.24 11.29
CA GLY A 212 -12.78 -12.86 10.57
C GLY A 212 -12.37 -11.40 10.76
N GLY A 213 -13.19 -10.57 11.37
CA GLY A 213 -12.90 -9.15 11.62
C GLY A 213 -12.20 -8.91 12.97
N TRP A 214 -12.05 -7.64 13.31
CA TRP A 214 -11.51 -7.19 14.61
C TRP A 214 -12.43 -6.16 15.25
N SER A 215 -12.45 -6.17 16.58
CA SER A 215 -13.12 -5.16 17.41
C SER A 215 -12.12 -4.09 17.88
N TYR A 216 -12.62 -3.02 18.51
CA TYR A 216 -11.76 -1.98 19.11
C TYR A 216 -10.91 -2.53 20.27
N ILE A 217 -11.52 -3.24 21.22
CA ILE A 217 -10.88 -4.01 22.30
C ILE A 217 -11.49 -5.41 22.37
N ARG A 218 -12.79 -5.46 22.60
CA ARG A 218 -13.66 -6.64 22.67
C ARG A 218 -15.02 -6.29 22.10
N GLY A 219 -15.79 -7.30 21.67
CA GLY A 219 -17.11 -7.10 21.08
C GLY A 219 -17.15 -7.37 19.59
N GLY A 220 -18.15 -6.86 18.88
CA GLY A 220 -18.33 -7.10 17.46
C GLY A 220 -17.27 -6.43 16.58
N SER A 221 -16.99 -7.05 15.46
CA SER A 221 -16.06 -6.53 14.47
C SER A 221 -16.59 -5.25 13.82
N THR A 222 -15.66 -4.38 13.43
CA THR A 222 -15.99 -3.20 12.62
C THR A 222 -15.09 -3.11 11.42
N PRO A 223 -15.55 -2.55 10.27
CA PRO A 223 -14.72 -2.38 9.08
C PRO A 223 -13.42 -1.62 9.35
N ASN A 224 -13.46 -0.54 10.16
CA ASN A 224 -12.27 0.23 10.53
C ASN A 224 -11.25 -0.60 11.31
N MET A 225 -11.70 -1.46 12.21
CA MET A 225 -10.78 -2.32 12.97
C MET A 225 -10.32 -3.53 12.16
N ALA A 226 -11.13 -4.02 11.25
CA ALA A 226 -10.71 -5.06 10.31
C ALA A 226 -9.59 -4.55 9.39
N THR A 227 -9.70 -3.35 8.83
CA THR A 227 -8.59 -2.74 8.06
C THR A 227 -7.36 -2.48 8.92
N ALA A 228 -7.53 -2.11 10.20
CA ALA A 228 -6.41 -1.93 11.14
C ALA A 228 -5.67 -3.24 11.43
N GLY A 229 -6.41 -4.33 11.69
CA GLY A 229 -5.86 -5.67 11.91
C GLY A 229 -5.15 -6.20 10.67
N LEU A 230 -5.79 -6.12 9.51
CA LEU A 230 -5.24 -6.56 8.23
C LEU A 230 -3.95 -5.82 7.86
N ALA A 231 -3.97 -4.48 7.86
CA ALA A 231 -2.78 -3.70 7.57
C ALA A 231 -1.63 -4.03 8.54
N SER A 232 -1.93 -4.23 9.82
CA SER A 232 -0.93 -4.62 10.82
C SER A 232 -0.39 -6.03 10.57
N LEU A 233 -1.23 -7.01 10.24
CA LEU A 233 -0.79 -8.38 9.95
C LEU A 233 0.09 -8.46 8.69
N PHE A 234 -0.19 -7.68 7.64
CA PHE A 234 0.70 -7.59 6.49
C PHE A 234 2.09 -7.08 6.89
N LEU A 235 2.17 -6.04 7.73
CA LEU A 235 3.45 -5.51 8.20
C LEU A 235 4.17 -6.50 9.12
N VAL A 236 3.45 -7.16 10.01
CA VAL A 236 4.00 -8.21 10.87
C VAL A 236 4.54 -9.36 10.03
N PHE A 237 3.79 -9.80 9.01
CA PHE A 237 4.25 -10.84 8.10
C PHE A 237 5.54 -10.45 7.39
N ASP A 238 5.59 -9.25 6.79
CA ASP A 238 6.78 -8.74 6.10
C ASP A 238 8.01 -8.68 7.02
N MET A 239 7.83 -8.26 8.27
CA MET A 239 8.95 -8.03 9.18
C MET A 239 9.42 -9.28 9.92
N HIS A 240 8.50 -10.22 10.20
CA HIS A 240 8.80 -11.43 10.98
C HIS A 240 8.96 -12.68 10.11
N HIS A 241 8.14 -12.85 9.07
CA HIS A 241 8.14 -14.04 8.21
C HIS A 241 8.75 -13.79 6.82
N GLY A 242 8.88 -12.53 6.40
CA GLY A 242 9.32 -12.15 5.05
C GLY A 242 10.79 -12.43 4.73
N LYS A 243 11.58 -12.96 5.69
CA LYS A 243 13.00 -13.31 5.49
C LYS A 243 13.22 -14.71 4.90
N THR A 244 12.16 -15.48 4.73
CA THR A 244 12.16 -16.81 4.14
C THR A 244 11.45 -16.79 2.80
N CYS A 245 11.70 -17.78 1.96
CA CYS A 245 10.99 -18.01 0.71
C CYS A 245 10.66 -19.50 0.57
N TYR A 246 9.82 -19.83 -0.39
CA TYR A 246 9.63 -21.21 -0.82
C TYR A 246 10.96 -21.76 -1.36
N THR A 247 11.27 -23.02 -1.04
CA THR A 247 12.28 -23.84 -1.70
C THR A 247 11.79 -25.27 -1.81
N ALA A 248 12.31 -26.04 -2.77
CA ALA A 248 11.96 -27.45 -2.92
C ALA A 248 12.27 -28.27 -1.66
N ASP A 249 13.32 -27.90 -0.91
CA ASP A 249 13.70 -28.53 0.36
C ASP A 249 12.79 -28.11 1.53
N GLN A 250 12.10 -26.97 1.41
CA GLN A 250 11.19 -26.42 2.43
C GLN A 250 9.84 -26.02 1.81
N PRO A 251 9.09 -26.99 1.24
CA PRO A 251 7.86 -26.68 0.49
C PRO A 251 6.73 -26.14 1.36
N ARG A 252 6.82 -26.31 2.70
CA ARG A 252 5.76 -25.91 3.66
C ARG A 252 6.02 -24.57 4.35
N THR A 253 6.96 -23.77 3.84
CA THR A 253 7.39 -22.49 4.45
C THR A 253 6.21 -21.56 4.79
N PHE A 254 5.17 -21.50 3.94
CA PHE A 254 4.01 -20.62 4.15
C PHE A 254 2.68 -21.37 4.30
N THR A 255 2.69 -22.71 4.25
CA THR A 255 1.50 -23.53 4.39
C THR A 255 1.35 -24.15 5.78
N GLU A 256 2.38 -24.07 6.63
CA GLU A 256 2.39 -24.58 8.00
C GLU A 256 2.93 -23.54 8.99
N GLY A 257 2.71 -23.77 10.28
CA GLY A 257 3.25 -22.95 11.36
C GLY A 257 2.58 -21.59 11.56
N GLU A 258 3.32 -20.63 12.07
CA GLU A 258 2.80 -19.29 12.40
C GLU A 258 2.55 -18.45 11.14
N SER A 259 3.43 -18.55 10.14
CA SER A 259 3.27 -17.86 8.85
C SER A 259 1.95 -18.21 8.16
N ALA A 260 1.61 -19.51 8.10
CA ALA A 260 0.34 -19.98 7.56
C ALA A 260 -0.86 -19.44 8.34
N ARG A 261 -0.78 -19.41 9.68
CA ARG A 261 -1.86 -18.85 10.52
C ARG A 261 -2.06 -17.35 10.25
N VAL A 262 -0.98 -16.59 10.04
CA VAL A 262 -1.06 -15.17 9.72
C VAL A 262 -1.70 -14.97 8.35
N LEU A 263 -1.30 -15.74 7.33
CA LEU A 263 -1.91 -15.68 5.99
C LEU A 263 -3.40 -16.06 6.04
N ALA A 264 -3.76 -17.13 6.73
CA ALA A 264 -5.15 -17.53 6.92
C ALA A 264 -5.98 -16.46 7.67
N ALA A 265 -5.38 -15.76 8.64
CA ALA A 265 -6.04 -14.66 9.33
C ALA A 265 -6.26 -13.45 8.41
N ILE A 266 -5.30 -13.16 7.53
CA ILE A 266 -5.45 -12.14 6.48
C ILE A 266 -6.60 -12.51 5.55
N ASP A 267 -6.67 -13.75 5.07
CA ASP A 267 -7.74 -14.19 4.15
C ASP A 267 -9.12 -14.11 4.82
N ARG A 268 -9.25 -14.52 6.10
CA ARG A 268 -10.51 -14.36 6.84
C ARG A 268 -10.90 -12.89 7.01
N GLY A 269 -9.92 -12.01 7.25
CA GLY A 269 -10.16 -10.58 7.38
C GLY A 269 -10.62 -9.92 6.07
N ILE A 270 -10.03 -10.32 4.94
CA ILE A 270 -10.47 -9.89 3.61
C ILE A 270 -11.90 -10.40 3.34
N ALA A 271 -12.19 -11.67 3.67
CA ALA A 271 -13.53 -12.24 3.54
C ALA A 271 -14.57 -11.52 4.41
N TYR A 272 -14.20 -11.07 5.61
CA TYR A 272 -15.05 -10.21 6.44
C TYR A 272 -15.36 -8.88 5.75
N LEU A 273 -14.35 -8.18 5.23
CA LEU A 273 -14.56 -6.91 4.52
C LEU A 273 -15.42 -7.09 3.27
N ALA A 274 -15.25 -8.18 2.54
CA ALA A 274 -16.05 -8.50 1.35
C ALA A 274 -17.56 -8.69 1.65
N LYS A 275 -17.90 -9.12 2.88
CA LYS A 275 -19.28 -9.29 3.33
C LYS A 275 -19.89 -8.02 3.93
N THR A 276 -19.10 -6.99 4.19
CA THR A 276 -19.62 -5.71 4.70
C THR A 276 -20.17 -4.87 3.55
N ASP A 277 -21.17 -3.98 3.84
CA ASP A 277 -21.85 -3.18 2.79
C ASP A 277 -20.92 -2.17 2.12
N GLY A 278 -19.99 -2.65 1.31
CA GLY A 278 -19.10 -1.86 0.48
C GLY A 278 -18.14 -0.92 1.22
N VAL A 279 -17.45 -0.10 0.46
CA VAL A 279 -16.52 0.91 0.95
C VAL A 279 -17.26 1.99 1.74
N LYS A 280 -16.84 2.25 2.98
CA LYS A 280 -17.49 3.25 3.86
C LYS A 280 -17.05 4.66 3.50
N GLN A 281 -17.99 5.58 3.55
CA GLN A 281 -17.77 7.02 3.33
C GLN A 281 -17.11 7.67 4.56
N ASP A 282 -15.88 7.28 4.85
CA ASP A 282 -15.11 7.71 6.01
C ASP A 282 -13.62 7.76 5.64
N GLY A 283 -12.98 8.92 5.77
CA GLY A 283 -11.57 9.11 5.37
C GLY A 283 -10.62 8.19 6.13
N TYR A 284 -10.88 7.90 7.40
CA TYR A 284 -10.09 6.98 8.19
C TYR A 284 -10.22 5.53 7.67
N TYR A 285 -11.43 5.11 7.28
CA TYR A 285 -11.65 3.82 6.65
C TYR A 285 -10.94 3.73 5.28
N LEU A 286 -11.06 4.77 4.45
CA LEU A 286 -10.39 4.81 3.14
C LEU A 286 -8.87 4.65 3.28
N TYR A 287 -8.26 5.32 4.24
CA TYR A 287 -6.83 5.14 4.54
C TYR A 287 -6.51 3.72 5.02
N GLY A 288 -7.43 3.07 5.75
CA GLY A 288 -7.26 1.69 6.19
C GLY A 288 -7.40 0.67 5.06
N ILE A 289 -8.44 0.82 4.21
CA ILE A 289 -8.68 -0.12 3.11
C ILE A 289 -7.60 -0.01 2.03
N GLU A 290 -7.10 1.20 1.75
CA GLU A 290 -5.98 1.42 0.83
C GLU A 290 -4.75 0.62 1.27
N ARG A 291 -4.31 0.75 2.53
CA ARG A 291 -3.15 0.01 3.05
C ARG A 291 -3.34 -1.51 2.98
N THR A 292 -4.56 -1.97 3.25
CA THR A 292 -4.91 -3.39 3.18
C THR A 292 -4.87 -3.91 1.74
N ALA A 293 -5.54 -3.22 0.84
CA ALA A 293 -5.68 -3.64 -0.55
C ALA A 293 -4.36 -3.55 -1.32
N VAL A 294 -3.61 -2.46 -1.15
CA VAL A 294 -2.27 -2.30 -1.75
C VAL A 294 -1.30 -3.35 -1.21
N ALA A 295 -1.30 -3.61 0.10
CA ALA A 295 -0.45 -4.65 0.67
C ALA A 295 -0.81 -6.05 0.14
N GLY A 296 -2.09 -6.33 -0.09
CA GLY A 296 -2.59 -7.61 -0.59
C GLY A 296 -2.66 -7.73 -2.11
N GLY A 297 -2.27 -6.70 -2.86
CA GLY A 297 -2.40 -6.69 -4.34
C GLY A 297 -3.85 -6.85 -4.81
N ARG A 298 -4.82 -6.28 -4.08
CA ARG A 298 -6.25 -6.46 -4.36
C ARG A 298 -6.82 -5.26 -5.10
N LYS A 299 -7.36 -5.48 -6.30
CA LYS A 299 -8.18 -4.50 -7.03
C LYS A 299 -9.60 -4.46 -6.47
N TYR A 300 -10.11 -5.61 -6.08
CA TYR A 300 -11.44 -5.77 -5.53
C TYR A 300 -11.43 -6.25 -4.08
N ILE A 301 -12.38 -5.74 -3.29
CA ILE A 301 -12.76 -6.30 -1.99
C ILE A 301 -14.22 -6.75 -2.14
N GLY A 302 -14.45 -8.07 -2.16
CA GLY A 302 -15.69 -8.62 -2.71
C GLY A 302 -15.79 -8.31 -4.21
N GLU A 303 -16.90 -7.76 -4.63
CA GLU A 303 -17.16 -7.35 -6.02
C GLU A 303 -16.86 -5.86 -6.27
N GLU A 304 -16.47 -5.11 -5.24
CA GLU A 304 -16.29 -3.67 -5.33
C GLU A 304 -14.84 -3.28 -5.60
N ASP A 305 -14.60 -2.52 -6.69
CA ASP A 305 -13.36 -1.78 -6.92
C ASP A 305 -13.24 -0.69 -5.85
N TRP A 306 -12.48 -1.01 -4.81
CA TRP A 306 -12.36 -0.19 -3.60
C TRP A 306 -11.79 1.20 -3.90
N PHE A 307 -10.85 1.29 -4.86
CA PHE A 307 -10.25 2.58 -5.21
C PHE A 307 -11.22 3.45 -6.00
N ARG A 308 -11.82 2.90 -7.04
CA ARG A 308 -12.78 3.62 -7.88
C ARG A 308 -13.96 4.12 -7.06
N ARG A 309 -14.48 3.30 -6.15
CA ARG A 309 -15.56 3.68 -5.25
C ARG A 309 -15.15 4.80 -4.30
N GLY A 310 -14.07 4.63 -3.53
CA GLY A 310 -13.61 5.62 -2.57
C GLY A 310 -13.18 6.94 -3.22
N ALA A 311 -12.53 6.90 -4.39
CA ALA A 311 -12.14 8.09 -5.13
C ALA A 311 -13.37 8.85 -5.70
N THR A 312 -14.41 8.12 -6.13
CA THR A 312 -15.70 8.72 -6.52
C THR A 312 -16.37 9.40 -5.34
N ASP A 313 -16.35 8.78 -4.16
CA ASP A 313 -16.88 9.41 -2.95
C ASP A 313 -16.03 10.63 -2.54
N CYS A 314 -14.70 10.57 -2.61
CA CYS A 314 -13.84 11.75 -2.42
C CYS A 314 -14.23 12.90 -3.36
N LEU A 315 -14.47 12.59 -4.63
CA LEU A 315 -14.88 13.60 -5.62
C LEU A 315 -16.25 14.22 -5.29
N ARG A 316 -17.19 13.39 -4.80
CA ARG A 316 -18.54 13.82 -4.40
C ARG A 316 -18.54 14.69 -3.14
N PHE A 317 -17.72 14.35 -2.15
CA PHE A 317 -17.67 15.04 -0.85
C PHE A 317 -16.69 16.21 -0.79
N ARG A 318 -15.89 16.41 -1.84
CA ARG A 318 -14.97 17.55 -1.91
C ARG A 318 -15.72 18.87 -1.92
N LEU A 319 -15.24 19.81 -1.11
CA LEU A 319 -15.76 21.18 -1.06
C LEU A 319 -14.96 22.13 -1.97
N ALA A 320 -15.49 23.34 -2.16
CA ALA A 320 -14.87 24.37 -3.01
C ALA A 320 -13.47 24.80 -2.55
N ASP A 321 -13.21 24.77 -1.23
CA ASP A 321 -11.91 25.07 -0.64
C ASP A 321 -10.87 23.94 -0.80
N GLY A 322 -11.27 22.81 -1.38
CA GLY A 322 -10.45 21.64 -1.59
C GLY A 322 -10.44 20.64 -0.42
N SER A 323 -11.14 20.91 0.66
CA SER A 323 -11.32 19.96 1.75
C SER A 323 -12.19 18.77 1.33
N ILE A 324 -11.96 17.61 1.97
CA ILE A 324 -12.75 16.38 1.81
C ILE A 324 -13.19 15.92 3.20
N PRO A 325 -14.23 16.57 3.80
CA PRO A 325 -14.65 16.31 5.18
C PRO A 325 -15.53 15.06 5.28
N MET A 326 -15.09 13.96 4.68
CA MET A 326 -15.82 12.71 4.60
C MET A 326 -15.54 11.84 5.82
N GLY A 327 -16.55 11.67 6.67
CA GLY A 327 -16.47 10.81 7.83
C GLY A 327 -16.55 11.54 9.16
N ARG A 328 -16.60 10.73 10.21
CA ARG A 328 -16.87 11.16 11.59
C ARG A 328 -15.60 11.54 12.36
N TRP A 329 -14.47 10.98 11.96
CA TRP A 329 -13.22 11.04 12.70
C TRP A 329 -12.22 11.98 12.03
N GLY A 330 -11.50 12.76 12.86
CA GLY A 330 -10.43 13.63 12.38
C GLY A 330 -10.89 15.01 11.87
N GLY A 331 -12.20 15.29 11.84
CA GLY A 331 -12.72 16.55 11.30
C GLY A 331 -12.29 16.82 9.85
N PRO A 332 -12.50 18.02 9.30
CA PRO A 332 -12.15 18.34 7.91
C PRO A 332 -10.68 18.15 7.59
N ILE A 333 -9.77 18.53 8.50
CA ILE A 333 -8.32 18.43 8.32
C ILE A 333 -7.87 16.97 8.28
N GLY A 334 -8.27 16.17 9.28
CA GLY A 334 -7.85 14.76 9.36
C GLY A 334 -8.41 13.94 8.21
N ASN A 335 -9.70 14.12 7.88
CA ASN A 335 -10.33 13.41 6.77
C ASN A 335 -9.70 13.80 5.42
N THR A 336 -9.42 15.08 5.18
CA THR A 336 -8.73 15.52 3.97
C THR A 336 -7.33 14.90 3.86
N ALA A 337 -6.58 14.83 4.97
CA ALA A 337 -5.26 14.20 4.98
C ALA A 337 -5.35 12.68 4.68
N PHE A 338 -6.28 11.96 5.29
CA PHE A 338 -6.51 10.54 5.02
C PHE A 338 -6.94 10.29 3.57
N CYS A 339 -7.90 11.06 3.05
CA CYS A 339 -8.34 10.98 1.67
C CYS A 339 -7.20 11.31 0.69
N THR A 340 -6.32 12.28 1.02
CA THR A 340 -5.14 12.59 0.20
C THR A 340 -4.21 11.38 0.09
N MET A 341 -3.87 10.72 1.20
CA MET A 341 -3.03 9.53 1.19
C MET A 341 -3.69 8.37 0.43
N PHE A 342 -4.99 8.14 0.66
CA PHE A 342 -5.78 7.17 -0.10
C PHE A 342 -5.70 7.41 -1.61
N LEU A 343 -5.90 8.65 -2.07
CA LEU A 343 -5.86 9.00 -3.49
C LEU A 343 -4.46 8.84 -4.09
N VAL A 344 -3.40 9.19 -3.34
CA VAL A 344 -2.01 9.08 -3.79
C VAL A 344 -1.60 7.62 -3.97
N TYR A 345 -1.84 6.78 -2.97
CA TYR A 345 -1.35 5.39 -3.00
C TYR A 345 -2.29 4.45 -3.73
N GLY A 346 -3.61 4.60 -3.52
CA GLY A 346 -4.60 3.79 -4.23
C GLY A 346 -4.63 4.10 -5.73
N GLY A 347 -4.37 5.35 -6.13
CA GLY A 347 -4.30 5.78 -7.54
C GLY A 347 -2.94 5.56 -8.20
N ALA A 348 -1.98 4.92 -7.52
CA ALA A 348 -0.68 4.63 -8.09
C ALA A 348 -0.77 3.58 -9.21
N PRO A 349 0.05 3.68 -10.28
CA PRO A 349 0.03 2.71 -11.38
C PRO A 349 0.41 1.31 -10.90
N VAL A 350 -0.19 0.30 -11.51
CA VAL A 350 0.15 -1.11 -11.29
C VAL A 350 1.37 -1.45 -12.13
N ALA A 351 2.50 -1.75 -11.49
CA ALA A 351 3.75 -2.05 -12.16
C ALA A 351 3.83 -3.52 -12.64
N VAL A 352 3.23 -4.43 -11.87
CA VAL A 352 3.28 -5.87 -12.13
C VAL A 352 2.03 -6.56 -11.58
N SER A 353 1.48 -7.51 -12.34
CA SER A 353 0.37 -8.36 -11.92
C SER A 353 0.86 -9.79 -11.69
N LYS A 354 0.35 -10.46 -10.65
CA LYS A 354 0.56 -11.87 -10.37
C LYS A 354 -0.65 -12.67 -10.83
N LEU A 355 -0.44 -13.65 -11.69
CA LEU A 355 -1.53 -14.48 -12.18
C LEU A 355 -1.89 -15.55 -11.14
N ARG A 356 -3.15 -15.57 -10.72
CA ARG A 356 -3.73 -16.70 -10.00
C ARG A 356 -4.21 -17.72 -11.01
N HIS A 357 -3.57 -18.88 -11.01
CA HIS A 357 -3.85 -19.99 -11.91
C HIS A 357 -3.98 -21.31 -11.14
N GLY A 358 -4.57 -22.30 -11.75
CA GLY A 358 -4.76 -23.63 -11.15
C GLY A 358 -5.61 -23.64 -9.87
N GLU A 359 -5.70 -24.80 -9.27
CA GLU A 359 -6.36 -24.99 -7.97
C GLU A 359 -5.30 -24.89 -6.84
N GLY A 360 -5.68 -24.33 -5.69
CA GLY A 360 -4.78 -24.22 -4.54
C GLY A 360 -3.89 -22.98 -4.54
N ALA A 361 -2.70 -23.09 -3.96
CA ALA A 361 -1.81 -21.99 -3.68
C ALA A 361 -0.47 -22.02 -4.46
N ASP A 362 -0.31 -22.92 -5.41
CA ASP A 362 0.96 -23.07 -6.17
C ASP A 362 1.37 -21.76 -6.87
N TRP A 363 0.42 -20.99 -7.38
CA TRP A 363 0.67 -19.68 -7.97
C TRP A 363 1.24 -18.66 -6.98
N ASN A 364 1.16 -18.89 -5.66
CA ASN A 364 1.51 -17.93 -4.61
C ASN A 364 2.49 -18.49 -3.56
N LEU A 365 3.45 -19.29 -3.99
CA LEU A 365 4.48 -19.88 -3.13
C LEU A 365 5.30 -18.83 -2.39
N ASN A 366 5.46 -17.65 -2.97
CA ASN A 366 6.11 -16.48 -2.39
C ASN A 366 5.10 -15.32 -2.26
N PRO A 367 4.35 -15.23 -1.15
CA PRO A 367 3.17 -14.35 -1.07
C PRO A 367 3.50 -12.84 -1.01
N ARG A 368 4.78 -12.47 -0.83
CA ARG A 368 5.21 -11.07 -0.72
C ARG A 368 6.21 -10.63 -1.80
N ASP A 369 6.52 -11.48 -2.76
CA ASP A 369 7.48 -11.22 -3.82
C ASP A 369 7.20 -9.92 -4.59
N LEU A 370 6.03 -9.82 -5.22
CA LEU A 370 5.66 -8.62 -6.00
C LEU A 370 5.36 -7.40 -5.12
N ALA A 371 4.88 -7.60 -3.89
CA ALA A 371 4.75 -6.53 -2.92
C ALA A 371 6.11 -5.89 -2.59
N ASN A 372 7.16 -6.70 -2.44
CA ASN A 372 8.51 -6.21 -2.19
C ASN A 372 9.12 -5.60 -3.46
N LEU A 373 8.90 -6.21 -4.63
CA LEU A 373 9.34 -5.64 -5.91
C LEU A 373 8.70 -4.26 -6.14
N SER A 374 7.39 -4.08 -5.94
CA SER A 374 6.74 -2.79 -6.12
C SER A 374 7.22 -1.73 -5.12
N LYS A 375 7.53 -2.11 -3.88
CA LYS A 375 8.17 -1.21 -2.90
C LYS A 375 9.58 -0.79 -3.34
N TYR A 376 10.35 -1.71 -3.91
CA TYR A 376 11.67 -1.42 -4.46
C TYR A 376 11.58 -0.43 -5.64
N LEU A 377 10.66 -0.68 -6.58
CA LEU A 377 10.39 0.21 -7.71
C LEU A 377 9.98 1.62 -7.21
N TRP A 378 9.10 1.70 -6.22
CA TRP A 378 8.73 2.97 -5.62
C TRP A 378 9.95 3.72 -5.07
N SER A 379 10.83 3.03 -4.34
CA SER A 379 12.05 3.65 -3.81
C SER A 379 13.00 4.12 -4.90
N ALA A 380 13.12 3.36 -5.99
CA ALA A 380 14.02 3.67 -7.10
C ALA A 380 13.52 4.86 -7.95
N TYR A 381 12.20 4.99 -8.14
CA TYR A 381 11.59 6.04 -8.96
C TYR A 381 11.00 7.20 -8.16
N GLU A 382 11.07 7.15 -6.83
CA GLU A 382 10.46 8.13 -5.93
C GLU A 382 8.95 8.38 -6.19
N SER A 383 8.28 7.45 -6.85
CA SER A 383 6.86 7.52 -7.20
C SER A 383 6.15 6.25 -6.75
N PRO A 384 4.99 6.35 -6.07
CA PRO A 384 4.23 5.18 -5.66
C PRO A 384 3.94 4.25 -6.84
N MET A 385 4.14 2.95 -6.62
CA MET A 385 3.82 1.88 -7.57
C MET A 385 3.12 0.75 -6.85
N ASN A 386 2.07 0.22 -7.46
CA ASN A 386 1.28 -0.88 -6.93
C ASN A 386 1.59 -2.18 -7.68
N TRP A 387 1.09 -3.26 -7.14
CA TRP A 387 1.00 -4.57 -7.76
C TRP A 387 -0.41 -5.09 -7.58
N GLN A 388 -0.80 -6.10 -8.36
CA GLN A 388 -2.11 -6.73 -8.19
C GLN A 388 -2.08 -8.23 -8.46
N VAL A 389 -3.08 -8.94 -7.95
CA VAL A 389 -3.40 -10.33 -8.29
C VAL A 389 -4.57 -10.31 -9.26
N VAL A 390 -4.44 -11.03 -10.37
CA VAL A 390 -5.50 -11.24 -11.38
C VAL A 390 -5.74 -12.73 -11.55
N GLY A 391 -6.99 -13.13 -11.78
CA GLY A 391 -7.35 -14.52 -12.11
C GLY A 391 -7.15 -14.80 -13.59
N ILE A 392 -6.83 -16.04 -13.94
CA ILE A 392 -6.69 -16.45 -15.34
C ILE A 392 -8.01 -16.32 -16.12
N ASP A 393 -9.14 -16.39 -15.42
CA ASP A 393 -10.49 -16.29 -15.99
C ASP A 393 -11.06 -14.86 -15.94
N ASP A 394 -10.31 -13.90 -15.36
CA ASP A 394 -10.70 -12.50 -15.35
C ASP A 394 -10.62 -11.90 -16.76
N ASP A 395 -11.38 -10.84 -17.05
CA ASP A 395 -11.29 -10.11 -18.32
C ASP A 395 -9.84 -9.61 -18.52
N PRO A 396 -9.20 -9.88 -19.67
CA PRO A 396 -7.86 -9.34 -19.98
C PRO A 396 -7.75 -7.81 -19.87
N ALA A 397 -8.86 -7.09 -19.92
CA ALA A 397 -8.91 -5.66 -19.65
C ALA A 397 -8.54 -5.29 -18.20
N GLU A 398 -8.69 -6.23 -17.27
CA GLU A 398 -8.32 -6.08 -15.86
C GLU A 398 -6.82 -6.27 -15.60
N PHE A 399 -6.07 -6.80 -16.59
CA PHE A 399 -4.62 -6.99 -16.50
C PHE A 399 -3.90 -5.67 -16.81
N GLU A 400 -4.00 -4.72 -15.89
CA GLU A 400 -3.59 -3.32 -16.12
C GLU A 400 -2.07 -3.08 -16.13
N SER A 401 -1.26 -4.04 -15.66
CA SER A 401 0.19 -3.89 -15.58
C SER A 401 0.89 -4.20 -16.91
N PRO A 402 2.09 -3.64 -17.15
CA PRO A 402 2.90 -4.00 -18.30
C PRO A 402 3.47 -5.43 -18.22
N ILE A 403 3.59 -5.99 -17.00
CA ILE A 403 4.15 -7.32 -16.76
C ILE A 403 3.12 -8.21 -16.04
N LEU A 404 2.83 -9.37 -16.62
CA LEU A 404 2.07 -10.45 -15.98
C LEU A 404 3.03 -11.55 -15.54
N PHE A 405 3.17 -11.73 -14.23
CA PHE A 405 4.04 -12.72 -13.63
C PHE A 405 3.28 -14.00 -13.32
N ILE A 406 3.80 -15.12 -13.80
CA ILE A 406 3.26 -16.47 -13.60
C ILE A 406 4.36 -17.34 -13.03
N SER A 407 4.19 -17.84 -11.81
CA SER A 407 5.17 -18.71 -11.15
C SER A 407 4.46 -19.88 -10.47
N GLY A 408 5.16 -20.98 -10.29
CA GLY A 408 4.66 -22.18 -9.63
C GLY A 408 5.64 -23.33 -9.73
N THR A 409 5.25 -24.48 -9.21
CA THR A 409 5.99 -25.74 -9.29
C THR A 409 5.28 -26.79 -10.11
N GLU A 410 3.97 -26.66 -10.25
CA GLU A 410 3.14 -27.62 -10.95
C GLU A 410 3.06 -27.29 -12.44
N LYS A 411 2.65 -28.30 -13.21
CA LYS A 411 2.43 -28.15 -14.65
C LYS A 411 1.32 -27.13 -14.93
N LEU A 412 1.60 -26.17 -15.81
CA LEU A 412 0.60 -25.27 -16.36
C LEU A 412 -0.32 -26.02 -17.33
N ASP A 413 -1.62 -26.01 -17.05
CA ASP A 413 -2.64 -26.63 -17.89
C ASP A 413 -3.81 -25.67 -18.08
N PHE A 414 -3.70 -24.82 -19.12
CA PHE A 414 -4.68 -23.81 -19.45
C PHE A 414 -5.65 -24.30 -20.53
N THR A 415 -6.92 -24.00 -20.34
CA THR A 415 -7.98 -24.21 -21.33
C THR A 415 -7.84 -23.24 -22.51
N GLU A 416 -8.47 -23.56 -23.66
CA GLU A 416 -8.41 -22.64 -24.81
C GLU A 416 -8.95 -21.22 -24.52
N PRO A 417 -10.05 -21.00 -23.76
CA PRO A 417 -10.45 -19.64 -23.35
C PRO A 417 -9.37 -18.92 -22.54
N GLN A 418 -8.68 -19.61 -21.62
CA GLN A 418 -7.59 -19.04 -20.82
C GLN A 418 -6.37 -18.68 -21.68
N LEU A 419 -6.04 -19.51 -22.67
CA LEU A 419 -5.00 -19.19 -23.65
C LEU A 419 -5.37 -17.96 -24.50
N LEU A 420 -6.65 -17.79 -24.84
CA LEU A 420 -7.14 -16.60 -25.54
C LEU A 420 -7.00 -15.35 -24.66
N ASN A 421 -7.28 -15.42 -23.37
CA ASN A 421 -7.07 -14.31 -22.44
C ASN A 421 -5.59 -13.88 -22.40
N LEU A 422 -4.66 -14.83 -22.34
CA LEU A 422 -3.21 -14.54 -22.35
C LEU A 422 -2.76 -13.92 -23.69
N ARG A 423 -3.28 -14.44 -24.83
CA ARG A 423 -2.99 -13.85 -26.14
C ARG A 423 -3.55 -12.43 -26.27
N GLU A 424 -4.76 -12.18 -25.76
CA GLU A 424 -5.37 -10.85 -25.76
C GLU A 424 -4.56 -9.87 -24.91
N TYR A 425 -4.10 -10.28 -23.73
CA TYR A 425 -3.20 -9.47 -22.92
C TYR A 425 -1.91 -9.08 -23.66
N ILE A 426 -1.28 -10.04 -24.36
CA ILE A 426 -0.10 -9.76 -25.21
C ILE A 426 -0.46 -8.81 -26.35
N ARG A 427 -1.59 -9.03 -27.04
CA ARG A 427 -2.07 -8.17 -28.14
C ARG A 427 -2.29 -6.73 -27.68
N ARG A 428 -2.71 -6.52 -26.44
CA ARG A 428 -2.88 -5.20 -25.82
C ARG A 428 -1.58 -4.56 -25.37
N GLY A 429 -0.44 -5.20 -25.58
CA GLY A 429 0.89 -4.66 -25.25
C GLY A 429 1.53 -5.27 -24.01
N GLY A 430 0.85 -6.15 -23.29
CA GLY A 430 1.39 -6.80 -22.10
C GLY A 430 2.54 -7.76 -22.39
N THR A 431 3.40 -7.97 -21.40
CA THR A 431 4.51 -8.93 -21.42
C THR A 431 4.31 -9.97 -20.33
N ILE A 432 4.39 -11.25 -20.67
CA ILE A 432 4.29 -12.37 -19.71
C ILE A 432 5.71 -12.76 -19.27
N LEU A 433 5.89 -12.91 -17.95
CA LEU A 433 7.08 -13.49 -17.34
C LEU A 433 6.72 -14.80 -16.64
N LEU A 434 7.25 -15.91 -17.13
CA LEU A 434 7.11 -17.24 -16.55
C LEU A 434 8.34 -17.56 -15.70
N GLU A 435 8.13 -18.08 -14.49
CA GLU A 435 9.21 -18.47 -13.59
C GLU A 435 8.93 -19.83 -12.95
N PRO A 436 9.70 -20.87 -13.26
CA PRO A 436 9.72 -22.10 -12.47
C PRO A 436 10.22 -21.81 -11.05
N ALA A 437 9.36 -21.90 -10.04
CA ALA A 437 9.75 -21.62 -8.66
C ALA A 437 10.84 -22.63 -8.21
N ASP A 438 11.98 -22.10 -7.77
CA ASP A 438 13.16 -22.88 -7.36
C ASP A 438 13.58 -23.94 -8.41
N GLY A 439 13.43 -23.61 -9.70
CA GLY A 439 13.83 -24.48 -10.81
C GLY A 439 12.92 -25.68 -11.07
N ALA A 440 11.65 -25.62 -10.66
CA ALA A 440 10.68 -26.71 -10.81
C ALA A 440 10.53 -27.18 -12.26
N GLU A 441 10.98 -28.41 -12.54
CA GLU A 441 11.08 -28.98 -13.89
C GLU A 441 9.72 -29.12 -14.56
N ALA A 442 8.69 -29.61 -13.83
CA ALA A 442 7.33 -29.76 -14.37
C ALA A 442 6.72 -28.43 -14.84
N PHE A 443 6.98 -27.33 -14.12
CA PHE A 443 6.58 -25.99 -14.55
C PHE A 443 7.38 -25.53 -15.76
N ALA A 444 8.70 -25.71 -15.77
CA ALA A 444 9.60 -25.31 -16.86
C ALA A 444 9.21 -25.98 -18.20
N GLU A 445 8.98 -27.29 -18.19
CA GLU A 445 8.52 -28.05 -19.38
C GLU A 445 7.16 -27.58 -19.87
N SER A 446 6.25 -27.29 -18.92
CA SER A 446 4.90 -26.80 -19.29
C SER A 446 4.94 -25.37 -19.81
N ALA A 447 5.85 -24.52 -19.38
CA ALA A 447 6.05 -23.17 -19.91
C ALA A 447 6.45 -23.20 -21.39
N GLU A 448 7.35 -24.12 -21.80
CA GLU A 448 7.71 -24.31 -23.20
C GLU A 448 6.53 -24.84 -24.05
N ARG A 449 5.77 -25.79 -23.46
CA ARG A 449 4.52 -26.27 -24.10
C ARG A 449 3.51 -25.16 -24.27
N LEU A 450 3.35 -24.28 -23.26
CA LEU A 450 2.44 -23.14 -23.30
C LEU A 450 2.74 -22.22 -24.49
N VAL A 451 4.00 -21.92 -24.74
CA VAL A 451 4.43 -21.12 -25.91
C VAL A 451 3.93 -21.76 -27.22
N ARG A 452 4.10 -23.07 -27.36
CA ARG A 452 3.65 -23.80 -28.57
C ARG A 452 2.13 -23.83 -28.72
N LEU A 453 1.39 -23.90 -27.60
CA LEU A 453 -0.08 -23.85 -27.60
C LEU A 453 -0.60 -22.44 -27.92
N MET A 454 0.00 -21.43 -27.35
CA MET A 454 -0.36 -20.03 -27.62
C MET A 454 -0.03 -19.61 -29.06
N PHE A 455 1.08 -20.11 -29.60
CA PHE A 455 1.62 -19.71 -30.90
C PHE A 455 1.96 -20.94 -31.76
N PRO A 456 0.94 -21.63 -32.32
CA PRO A 456 1.17 -22.77 -33.21
C PRO A 456 2.06 -22.36 -34.39
N LYS A 457 3.06 -23.16 -34.70
CA LYS A 457 4.10 -22.85 -35.72
C LYS A 457 3.48 -22.62 -37.13
N ALA A 458 2.35 -23.23 -37.40
CA ALA A 458 1.64 -23.05 -38.67
C ALA A 458 1.15 -21.61 -38.87
N ASP A 459 0.69 -20.97 -37.77
CA ASP A 459 0.14 -19.61 -37.79
C ASP A 459 1.17 -18.55 -37.42
N TYR A 460 2.19 -18.94 -36.64
CA TYR A 460 3.23 -18.07 -36.09
C TYR A 460 4.64 -18.64 -36.33
N PRO A 461 5.12 -18.72 -37.59
CA PRO A 461 6.35 -19.44 -37.96
C PRO A 461 7.64 -18.86 -37.35
N GLY A 462 7.61 -17.62 -36.85
CA GLY A 462 8.76 -16.96 -36.23
C GLY A 462 8.75 -16.92 -34.71
N TYR A 463 7.69 -17.40 -34.06
CA TYR A 463 7.52 -17.28 -32.61
C TYR A 463 8.11 -18.51 -31.91
N GLU A 464 9.40 -18.41 -31.63
CA GLU A 464 10.19 -19.46 -30.94
C GLU A 464 10.82 -18.90 -29.68
N LEU A 465 10.89 -19.74 -28.64
CA LEU A 465 11.60 -19.40 -27.39
C LEU A 465 13.10 -19.45 -27.66
N ARG A 466 13.79 -18.31 -27.51
CA ARG A 466 15.21 -18.14 -27.76
C ARG A 466 15.89 -17.47 -26.58
N ASP A 467 17.18 -17.73 -26.39
CA ASP A 467 17.99 -17.03 -25.39
C ASP A 467 18.02 -15.53 -25.64
N ILE A 468 17.85 -14.77 -24.58
CA ILE A 468 17.93 -13.29 -24.61
C ILE A 468 19.40 -12.87 -24.45
N PRO A 469 20.01 -12.26 -25.49
CA PRO A 469 21.42 -11.88 -25.45
C PRO A 469 21.68 -10.73 -24.45
N ALA A 470 22.93 -10.58 -24.02
CA ALA A 470 23.34 -9.59 -23.03
C ALA A 470 23.04 -8.14 -23.46
N GLU A 471 23.09 -7.89 -24.74
CA GLU A 471 22.87 -6.58 -25.37
C GLU A 471 21.40 -6.23 -25.55
N HIS A 472 20.51 -7.15 -25.25
CA HIS A 472 19.07 -6.93 -25.39
C HIS A 472 18.59 -5.77 -24.52
N GLY A 473 17.60 -5.02 -25.02
CA GLY A 473 17.02 -3.86 -24.35
C GLY A 473 16.58 -4.12 -22.92
N ILE A 474 16.07 -5.31 -22.59
CA ILE A 474 15.69 -5.71 -21.24
C ILE A 474 16.85 -5.55 -20.25
N TYR A 475 18.07 -5.89 -20.62
CA TYR A 475 19.23 -5.81 -19.73
C TYR A 475 19.94 -4.45 -19.78
N THR A 476 19.75 -3.68 -20.84
CA THR A 476 20.51 -2.45 -21.08
C THR A 476 19.72 -1.17 -20.85
N VAL A 477 18.39 -1.25 -20.75
CA VAL A 477 17.47 -0.09 -20.65
C VAL A 477 17.79 0.84 -19.48
N LEU A 478 18.28 0.31 -18.35
CA LEU A 478 18.63 1.07 -17.14
C LEU A 478 20.14 1.04 -16.81
N ARG A 479 20.99 0.53 -17.72
CA ARG A 479 22.45 0.45 -17.56
C ARG A 479 22.88 -0.13 -16.19
N GLN A 480 22.28 -1.27 -15.81
CA GLN A 480 22.60 -1.93 -14.54
C GLN A 480 24.00 -2.52 -14.52
N ASP A 481 24.64 -2.46 -13.35
CA ASP A 481 25.86 -3.21 -13.08
C ASP A 481 25.50 -4.61 -12.55
N TRP A 482 25.63 -5.63 -13.42
CA TRP A 482 25.23 -7.00 -13.14
C TRP A 482 26.36 -7.76 -12.43
N LYS A 483 26.10 -8.30 -11.25
CA LYS A 483 27.00 -9.25 -10.56
C LYS A 483 26.90 -10.64 -11.19
N GLN A 484 25.67 -11.14 -11.32
CA GLN A 484 25.32 -12.41 -11.96
C GLN A 484 23.98 -12.22 -12.67
N ARG A 485 24.03 -11.71 -13.88
CA ARG A 485 22.84 -11.41 -14.68
C ARG A 485 21.95 -12.64 -14.81
N PRO A 486 20.66 -12.60 -14.38
CA PRO A 486 19.75 -13.72 -14.57
C PRO A 486 19.53 -14.00 -16.06
N ALA A 487 19.60 -15.27 -16.46
CA ALA A 487 19.34 -15.70 -17.82
C ALA A 487 17.82 -15.70 -18.10
N LEU A 488 17.45 -15.25 -19.29
CA LEU A 488 16.10 -15.26 -19.80
C LEU A 488 16.06 -15.89 -21.18
N ARG A 489 14.98 -16.62 -21.45
CA ARG A 489 14.57 -17.00 -22.81
C ARG A 489 13.32 -16.24 -23.17
N GLY A 490 13.10 -15.91 -24.43
CA GLY A 490 11.95 -15.11 -24.81
C GLY A 490 11.41 -15.38 -26.20
N VAL A 491 10.16 -14.99 -26.42
CA VAL A 491 9.48 -14.97 -27.72
C VAL A 491 9.28 -13.53 -28.15
N SER A 492 9.66 -13.24 -29.39
CA SER A 492 9.58 -11.91 -30.00
C SER A 492 8.81 -11.96 -31.33
N ASP A 493 8.11 -10.87 -31.66
CA ASP A 493 7.51 -10.64 -32.98
C ASP A 493 8.44 -9.85 -33.93
N GLY A 494 9.69 -9.62 -33.50
CA GLY A 494 10.66 -8.81 -34.20
C GLY A 494 10.65 -7.34 -33.80
N SER A 495 9.58 -6.83 -33.20
CA SER A 495 9.48 -5.47 -32.68
C SER A 495 9.64 -5.40 -31.16
N ARG A 496 9.10 -6.39 -30.44
CA ARG A 496 9.23 -6.52 -28.99
C ARG A 496 9.27 -7.97 -28.53
N THR A 497 9.89 -8.20 -27.38
CA THR A 497 9.81 -9.47 -26.66
C THR A 497 8.63 -9.42 -25.70
N PHE A 498 7.65 -10.28 -25.91
CA PHE A 498 6.34 -10.23 -25.21
C PHE A 498 6.08 -11.42 -24.26
N LEU A 499 6.89 -12.47 -24.34
CA LEU A 499 6.86 -13.59 -23.42
C LEU A 499 8.29 -13.93 -23.03
N LEU A 500 8.50 -14.12 -21.75
CA LEU A 500 9.81 -14.41 -21.14
C LEU A 500 9.70 -15.63 -20.23
N VAL A 501 10.72 -16.43 -20.21
CA VAL A 501 10.93 -17.53 -19.24
C VAL A 501 12.22 -17.24 -18.49
N SER A 502 12.17 -17.19 -17.17
CA SER A 502 13.34 -17.02 -16.32
C SER A 502 13.95 -18.37 -15.99
N ASP A 503 15.26 -18.52 -16.16
CA ASP A 503 16.03 -19.66 -15.67
C ASP A 503 16.50 -19.47 -14.22
N GLY A 504 16.30 -18.25 -13.67
CA GLY A 504 16.67 -17.89 -12.30
C GLY A 504 15.46 -17.77 -11.38
N TYR A 505 15.65 -18.05 -10.08
CA TYR A 505 14.62 -17.94 -9.06
C TYR A 505 14.51 -16.50 -8.55
N LEU A 506 13.79 -15.65 -9.30
CA LEU A 506 13.62 -14.21 -9.03
C LEU A 506 12.70 -13.96 -7.82
N SER A 507 11.56 -14.66 -7.78
CA SER A 507 10.56 -14.46 -6.73
C SER A 507 11.05 -14.87 -5.35
N GLY A 508 11.98 -15.79 -5.24
CA GLY A 508 12.64 -16.14 -3.99
C GLY A 508 13.44 -14.96 -3.42
N ALA A 509 14.23 -14.28 -4.26
CA ALA A 509 14.97 -13.08 -3.85
C ALA A 509 14.03 -11.91 -3.55
N TRP A 510 12.97 -11.70 -4.36
CA TRP A 510 11.94 -10.67 -4.10
C TRP A 510 11.22 -10.94 -2.78
N GLN A 511 10.87 -12.20 -2.48
CA GLN A 511 10.22 -12.59 -1.22
C GLN A 511 11.10 -12.26 -0.02
N ARG A 512 12.39 -12.57 -0.05
CA ARG A 512 13.35 -12.27 1.02
C ARG A 512 13.75 -10.80 1.08
N ASN A 513 13.24 -9.97 0.14
CA ASN A 513 13.56 -8.54 0.02
C ASN A 513 15.07 -8.27 -0.12
N GLU A 514 15.78 -9.08 -0.91
CA GLU A 514 17.21 -8.95 -1.20
C GLU A 514 17.46 -7.85 -2.25
N THR A 515 17.23 -6.60 -1.85
CA THR A 515 17.20 -5.42 -2.76
C THR A 515 18.51 -5.17 -3.51
N ASP A 516 19.65 -5.71 -3.04
CA ASP A 516 20.95 -5.62 -3.70
C ASP A 516 21.19 -6.74 -4.71
N SER A 517 20.23 -7.66 -4.89
CA SER A 517 20.35 -8.78 -5.84
C SER A 517 20.06 -8.34 -7.27
N ASP A 518 20.63 -9.10 -8.21
CA ASP A 518 20.36 -8.90 -9.64
C ASP A 518 18.90 -9.23 -10.02
N ALA A 519 18.18 -10.01 -9.20
CA ALA A 519 16.77 -10.27 -9.38
C ALA A 519 15.91 -8.98 -9.24
N PHE A 520 16.21 -8.12 -8.26
CA PHE A 520 15.53 -6.83 -8.12
C PHE A 520 15.88 -5.88 -9.27
N LYS A 521 17.14 -5.84 -9.69
CA LYS A 521 17.55 -5.05 -10.87
C LYS A 521 16.84 -5.52 -12.13
N LEU A 522 16.74 -6.84 -12.34
CA LEU A 522 16.01 -7.40 -13.48
C LEU A 522 14.51 -7.06 -13.41
N GLY A 523 13.86 -7.21 -12.24
CA GLY A 523 12.47 -6.83 -12.05
C GLY A 523 12.20 -5.36 -12.43
N MET A 524 13.09 -4.46 -12.05
CA MET A 524 13.02 -3.05 -12.44
C MET A 524 13.20 -2.86 -13.96
N CYS A 525 14.17 -3.52 -14.57
CA CYS A 525 14.41 -3.47 -16.01
C CYS A 525 13.20 -4.00 -16.80
N LEU A 526 12.59 -5.10 -16.36
CA LEU A 526 11.42 -5.70 -16.99
C LEU A 526 10.21 -4.76 -16.97
N VAL A 527 9.89 -4.18 -15.80
CA VAL A 527 8.78 -3.22 -15.68
C VAL A 527 9.01 -2.00 -16.56
N PHE A 528 10.23 -1.46 -16.58
CA PHE A 528 10.55 -0.31 -17.39
C PHE A 528 10.50 -0.64 -18.89
N HIS A 529 11.07 -1.77 -19.30
CA HIS A 529 11.04 -2.24 -20.69
C HIS A 529 9.60 -2.47 -21.18
N GLY A 530 8.76 -3.14 -20.37
CA GLY A 530 7.36 -3.35 -20.68
C GLY A 530 6.57 -2.05 -20.80
N ALA A 531 6.82 -1.07 -19.94
CA ALA A 531 6.16 0.23 -19.98
C ALA A 531 6.56 1.09 -21.21
N VAL A 532 7.82 0.97 -21.67
CA VAL A 532 8.33 1.73 -22.85
C VAL A 532 7.83 1.12 -24.16
N HIS A 533 7.72 -0.21 -24.25
CA HIS A 533 7.38 -0.92 -25.49
C HIS A 533 5.89 -1.23 -25.65
N GLY A 534 5.02 -0.63 -24.84
CA GLY A 534 3.58 -0.69 -24.98
C GLY A 534 2.91 -1.59 -23.96
N GLY A 535 2.81 -1.15 -22.72
CA GLY A 535 1.86 -1.74 -21.78
C GLY A 535 0.41 -1.58 -22.27
N PRO A 536 -0.58 -2.34 -21.69
CA PRO A 536 -1.98 -2.23 -22.05
C PRO A 536 -2.47 -0.78 -22.08
N GLU A 537 -3.36 -0.45 -23.01
CA GLU A 537 -3.99 0.87 -23.06
C GLU A 537 -4.64 1.18 -21.69
N GLY A 538 -4.15 2.18 -21.00
CA GLY A 538 -4.47 2.52 -19.60
C GLY A 538 -3.25 2.52 -18.69
N CYS A 539 -2.20 1.80 -19.00
CA CYS A 539 -0.91 1.82 -18.33
C CYS A 539 -0.06 3.02 -18.82
N SER A 540 -0.63 4.22 -18.81
CA SER A 540 0.18 5.42 -19.02
C SER A 540 1.04 5.61 -17.77
N ALA A 541 2.22 4.95 -17.73
CA ALA A 541 3.33 5.49 -16.98
C ALA A 541 3.39 6.97 -17.37
N ARG A 542 3.09 7.88 -16.43
CA ARG A 542 3.24 9.32 -16.68
C ARG A 542 4.65 9.48 -17.23
N ARG A 543 4.78 9.87 -18.51
CA ARG A 543 6.04 10.43 -18.99
C ARG A 543 6.43 11.49 -17.95
N PRO A 544 7.68 11.49 -17.47
CA PRO A 544 8.16 12.64 -16.72
C PRO A 544 7.78 13.86 -17.55
N PRO A 545 7.31 14.97 -16.95
CA PRO A 545 7.00 16.18 -17.69
C PRO A 545 8.21 16.49 -18.55
N ASP A 546 7.99 16.64 -19.86
CA ASP A 546 9.01 17.13 -20.78
C ASP A 546 9.57 18.39 -20.10
N ARG A 547 10.82 18.36 -19.69
CA ARG A 547 11.53 19.56 -19.29
C ARG A 547 11.62 20.37 -20.58
N ASP A 548 10.88 21.45 -20.61
CA ASP A 548 11.03 22.46 -21.63
C ASP A 548 12.53 22.90 -21.63
N PRO A 549 13.27 22.78 -22.74
CA PRO A 549 14.68 23.11 -22.74
C PRO A 549 14.94 24.62 -22.63
N ALA A 550 13.92 25.41 -22.25
CA ALA A 550 13.99 26.86 -22.12
C ALA A 550 13.28 27.39 -20.88
N GLU A 551 13.71 26.95 -19.67
CA GLU A 551 13.59 27.70 -18.40
C GLU A 551 14.76 27.38 -17.49
#